data_c51b51939942839c1b9dd181baaa3587
#
_entry.id   c51b51939942839c1b9dd181baaa3587
#
_cell.length_a   1.000
_cell.length_b   1.000
_cell.length_c   1.000
_cell.angle_alpha   90.00
_cell.angle_beta   90.00
_cell.angle_gamma   90.00
#
_symmetry.space_group_name_H-M   'P 1'
#
loop_
_entity.id
_entity.type
_entity.pdbx_description
1 polymer ?
#
loop_
_entity_poly.entity_id
_entity_poly.type
_entity_poly.pdbx_seq_one_letter_code
_entity_poly.pdbx_strand_id
1 'polypeptide(L)'
;GRDPFGGPVRNPKTPAELVYLLGEVGAYGVNFHDNDLIPIDATPSETEAIKTSFRKALKETGLVVPMATTNLFGDPIFKDGAFTSNDPKVRAYALQKTLRAIDLGVEFGAKIYVFWGGREGTETDSSKSTVDAIQRNREAMNFFCEYALDNKYDLKFALEAKPNEPRGDIFNPTTGHMLGFIATLDHPEMVGVNPEVAHEHMAGLNFMHGVAQAWEAGKLFHIDLNDQYPGRYDQDLRFGSRDIKAAFYLVKFLEDVGYTGSRHFDAHAYRTEDYEGVKDFARGCMRTYL
;
A
#
# COMPACT_ATOMS: atom_id res chain seq x y z
N GLY A 1 11.84 -9.78 -4.84
CA GLY A 1 11.42 -9.44 -6.20
C GLY A 1 10.21 -10.24 -6.63
N ARG A 2 9.38 -9.65 -7.44
CA ARG A 2 8.18 -10.29 -7.99
C ARG A 2 8.56 -11.34 -9.03
N ASP A 3 8.65 -12.57 -8.59
CA ASP A 3 8.79 -13.73 -9.46
C ASP A 3 7.68 -14.72 -9.08
N PRO A 4 6.66 -14.92 -9.95
CA PRO A 4 5.56 -15.83 -9.67
C PRO A 4 5.97 -17.31 -9.70
N PHE A 5 7.19 -17.61 -10.17
CA PHE A 5 7.70 -18.96 -10.31
C PHE A 5 8.71 -19.29 -9.22
N GLY A 6 8.48 -20.38 -8.53
CA GLY A 6 9.36 -20.87 -7.49
C GLY A 6 9.08 -20.35 -6.07
N GLY A 7 9.60 -21.05 -5.09
CA GLY A 7 9.43 -20.74 -3.68
C GLY A 7 10.35 -19.63 -3.17
N PRO A 8 10.28 -19.32 -1.86
CA PRO A 8 11.18 -18.36 -1.22
C PRO A 8 12.66 -18.73 -1.41
N VAL A 9 13.49 -17.74 -1.67
CA VAL A 9 14.95 -17.91 -1.86
C VAL A 9 15.74 -17.51 -0.61
N ARG A 10 15.10 -16.90 0.36
CA ARG A 10 15.66 -16.53 1.67
C ARG A 10 14.80 -17.12 2.77
N ASN A 11 15.43 -17.47 3.90
CA ASN A 11 14.69 -17.92 5.07
C ASN A 11 13.74 -16.81 5.54
N PRO A 12 12.45 -17.13 5.81
CA PRO A 12 11.51 -16.16 6.34
C PRO A 12 12.02 -15.55 7.66
N LYS A 13 11.75 -14.28 7.85
CA LYS A 13 11.97 -13.57 9.12
C LYS A 13 10.63 -13.29 9.78
N THR A 14 10.61 -13.30 11.10
CA THR A 14 9.47 -12.85 11.88
C THR A 14 9.29 -11.33 11.73
N PRO A 15 8.09 -10.78 11.96
CA PRO A 15 7.87 -9.34 11.94
C PRO A 15 8.84 -8.56 12.82
N ALA A 16 9.15 -9.06 14.02
CA ALA A 16 10.12 -8.44 14.92
C ALA A 16 11.55 -8.41 14.34
N GLU A 17 11.99 -9.51 13.72
CA GLU A 17 13.30 -9.56 13.05
C GLU A 17 13.40 -8.59 11.87
N LEU A 18 12.29 -8.36 11.14
CA LEU A 18 12.23 -7.37 10.07
C LEU A 18 12.34 -5.94 10.62
N VAL A 19 11.74 -5.65 11.77
CA VAL A 19 11.90 -4.36 12.46
C VAL A 19 13.36 -4.12 12.84
N TYR A 20 14.05 -5.11 13.41
CA TYR A 20 15.48 -4.98 13.72
C TYR A 20 16.33 -4.76 12.47
N LEU A 21 16.05 -5.49 11.37
CA LEU A 21 16.74 -5.30 10.10
C LEU A 21 16.55 -3.87 9.56
N LEU A 22 15.33 -3.33 9.64
CA LEU A 22 15.05 -1.96 9.24
C LEU A 22 15.75 -0.94 10.15
N GLY A 23 15.84 -1.21 11.45
CA GLY A 23 16.64 -0.40 12.38
C GLY A 23 18.13 -0.37 12.01
N GLU A 24 18.71 -1.52 11.62
CA GLU A 24 20.10 -1.61 11.17
C GLU A 24 20.39 -0.79 9.91
N VAL A 25 19.43 -0.65 8.99
CA VAL A 25 19.60 0.16 7.77
C VAL A 25 19.27 1.64 7.98
N GLY A 26 18.80 2.03 9.17
CA GLY A 26 18.50 3.43 9.51
C GLY A 26 17.14 3.90 9.01
N ALA A 27 16.16 3.00 8.83
CA ALA A 27 14.80 3.37 8.47
C ALA A 27 14.13 4.20 9.58
N TYR A 28 13.18 5.05 9.20
CA TYR A 28 12.35 5.81 10.13
C TYR A 28 11.21 4.95 10.72
N GLY A 29 10.62 4.08 9.90
CA GLY A 29 9.47 3.29 10.29
C GLY A 29 9.34 2.00 9.47
N VAL A 30 8.29 1.27 9.78
CA VAL A 30 7.88 0.04 9.11
C VAL A 30 6.39 0.09 8.83
N ASN A 31 5.99 -0.32 7.63
CA ASN A 31 4.60 -0.52 7.25
C ASN A 31 4.30 -2.03 7.17
N PHE A 32 3.04 -2.42 7.26
CA PHE A 32 2.66 -3.83 7.17
C PHE A 32 1.27 -4.01 6.56
N HIS A 33 1.07 -5.13 5.86
CA HIS A 33 -0.25 -5.71 5.67
C HIS A 33 -0.64 -6.49 6.92
N ASP A 34 -1.91 -6.57 7.20
CA ASP A 34 -2.43 -7.32 8.34
C ASP A 34 -1.86 -8.75 8.44
N ASN A 35 -1.79 -9.47 7.30
CA ASN A 35 -1.28 -10.84 7.24
C ASN A 35 0.25 -10.95 7.39
N ASP A 36 1.00 -9.88 7.10
CA ASP A 36 2.46 -9.87 7.30
C ASP A 36 2.80 -9.82 8.79
N LEU A 37 1.93 -9.19 9.58
CA LEU A 37 2.09 -9.11 11.02
C LEU A 37 1.42 -10.29 11.73
N ILE A 38 0.14 -10.55 11.46
CA ILE A 38 -0.66 -11.60 12.12
C ILE A 38 -1.14 -12.60 11.06
N PRO A 39 -0.63 -13.84 11.03
CA PRO A 39 -1.16 -14.88 10.16
C PRO A 39 -2.67 -15.07 10.35
N ILE A 40 -3.40 -15.33 9.26
CA ILE A 40 -4.87 -15.39 9.29
C ILE A 40 -5.40 -16.53 10.17
N ASP A 41 -4.62 -17.58 10.36
CA ASP A 41 -4.90 -18.76 11.16
C ASP A 41 -4.29 -18.72 12.58
N ALA A 42 -3.66 -17.59 12.95
CA ALA A 42 -3.07 -17.43 14.26
C ALA A 42 -4.13 -17.51 15.38
N THR A 43 -3.83 -18.32 16.38
CA THR A 43 -4.63 -18.37 17.62
C THR A 43 -4.54 -17.06 18.40
N PRO A 44 -5.48 -16.76 19.31
CA PRO A 44 -5.38 -15.58 20.16
C PRO A 44 -4.07 -15.49 20.95
N SER A 45 -3.55 -16.61 21.43
CA SER A 45 -2.26 -16.67 22.15
C SER A 45 -1.07 -16.33 21.25
N GLU A 46 -1.05 -16.86 20.03
CA GLU A 46 -0.01 -16.55 19.04
C GLU A 46 -0.09 -15.09 18.60
N THR A 47 -1.29 -14.58 18.38
CA THR A 47 -1.52 -13.17 18.07
C THR A 47 -0.91 -12.25 19.11
N GLU A 48 -1.18 -12.49 20.40
CA GLU A 48 -0.64 -11.68 21.49
C GLU A 48 0.88 -11.84 21.64
N ALA A 49 1.44 -13.01 21.40
CA ALA A 49 2.87 -13.24 21.40
C ALA A 49 3.57 -12.46 20.27
N ILE A 50 3.00 -12.48 19.06
CA ILE A 50 3.51 -11.72 17.90
C ILE A 50 3.44 -10.22 18.17
N LYS A 51 2.29 -9.70 18.60
CA LYS A 51 2.12 -8.27 18.96
C LYS A 51 3.12 -7.84 20.03
N THR A 52 3.34 -8.65 21.04
CA THR A 52 4.29 -8.36 22.12
C THR A 52 5.72 -8.26 21.57
N SER A 53 6.15 -9.22 20.74
CA SER A 53 7.49 -9.22 20.17
C SER A 53 7.69 -8.05 19.20
N PHE A 54 6.70 -7.74 18.37
CA PHE A 54 6.73 -6.63 17.44
C PHE A 54 6.80 -5.28 18.17
N ARG A 55 5.95 -5.08 19.21
CA ARG A 55 5.98 -3.86 20.05
C ARG A 55 7.32 -3.69 20.75
N LYS A 56 7.92 -4.80 21.24
CA LYS A 56 9.26 -4.77 21.82
C LYS A 56 10.32 -4.30 20.81
N ALA A 57 10.30 -4.87 19.60
CA ALA A 57 11.24 -4.51 18.54
C ALA A 57 11.11 -3.03 18.14
N LEU A 58 9.88 -2.52 17.97
CA LEU A 58 9.63 -1.09 17.71
C LEU A 58 10.21 -0.21 18.82
N LYS A 59 9.99 -0.57 20.09
CA LYS A 59 10.52 0.18 21.23
C LYS A 59 12.05 0.20 21.29
N GLU A 60 12.70 -0.94 20.98
CA GLU A 60 14.16 -1.07 21.04
C GLU A 60 14.86 -0.38 19.87
N THR A 61 14.23 -0.35 18.69
CA THR A 61 14.78 0.31 17.49
C THR A 61 14.40 1.78 17.35
N GLY A 62 13.33 2.20 18.03
CA GLY A 62 12.76 3.53 17.88
C GLY A 62 11.96 3.73 16.59
N LEU A 63 11.72 2.67 15.81
CA LEU A 63 10.90 2.75 14.60
C LEU A 63 9.42 2.98 14.95
N VAL A 64 8.73 3.69 14.07
CA VAL A 64 7.28 3.92 14.15
C VAL A 64 6.55 3.14 13.06
N VAL A 65 5.22 3.08 13.16
CA VAL A 65 4.35 2.53 12.12
C VAL A 65 3.54 3.70 11.52
N PRO A 66 4.00 4.31 10.42
CA PRO A 66 3.30 5.44 9.82
C PRO A 66 2.02 5.04 9.09
N MET A 67 2.01 3.84 8.49
CA MET A 67 0.95 3.33 7.64
C MET A 67 0.72 1.84 7.87
N ALA A 68 -0.53 1.42 7.73
CA ALA A 68 -0.94 0.01 7.64
C ALA A 68 -1.88 -0.20 6.47
N THR A 69 -2.06 -1.45 6.06
CA THR A 69 -2.96 -1.84 4.96
C THR A 69 -3.50 -3.25 5.17
N THR A 70 -4.47 -3.65 4.34
CA THR A 70 -5.08 -4.99 4.38
C THR A 70 -4.73 -5.79 3.13
N ASN A 71 -4.31 -7.03 3.30
CA ASN A 71 -4.15 -7.94 2.18
C ASN A 71 -5.51 -8.48 1.73
N LEU A 72 -6.04 -7.92 0.64
CA LEU A 72 -7.30 -8.32 -0.01
C LEU A 72 -7.05 -8.91 -1.42
N PHE A 73 -5.87 -9.43 -1.67
CA PHE A 73 -5.45 -9.88 -2.99
C PHE A 73 -4.74 -11.24 -3.00
N GLY A 74 -4.09 -11.63 -1.92
CA GLY A 74 -3.29 -12.85 -1.83
C GLY A 74 -4.13 -14.13 -1.69
N ASP A 75 -5.24 -14.09 -0.95
CA ASP A 75 -6.11 -15.25 -0.75
C ASP A 75 -6.99 -15.48 -1.98
N PRO A 76 -7.12 -16.74 -2.48
CA PRO A 76 -7.98 -17.10 -3.60
C PRO A 76 -9.46 -16.69 -3.45
N ILE A 77 -9.95 -16.45 -2.25
CA ILE A 77 -11.33 -15.97 -2.03
C ILE A 77 -11.57 -14.62 -2.72
N PHE A 78 -10.54 -13.80 -2.86
CA PHE A 78 -10.60 -12.48 -3.49
C PHE A 78 -10.36 -12.49 -5.01
N LYS A 79 -10.36 -13.68 -5.65
CA LYS A 79 -10.10 -13.81 -7.09
C LYS A 79 -10.98 -12.92 -7.98
N ASP A 80 -12.20 -12.60 -7.55
CA ASP A 80 -13.15 -11.72 -8.26
C ASP A 80 -13.30 -10.35 -7.59
N GLY A 81 -12.29 -9.89 -6.88
CA GLY A 81 -12.35 -8.67 -6.08
C GLY A 81 -12.72 -8.94 -4.63
N ALA A 82 -12.50 -7.98 -3.79
CA ALA A 82 -12.89 -7.97 -2.39
C ALA A 82 -14.20 -7.17 -2.21
N PHE A 83 -14.12 -5.85 -2.22
CA PHE A 83 -15.29 -4.97 -2.07
C PHE A 83 -16.17 -4.97 -3.32
N THR A 84 -15.61 -5.20 -4.50
CA THR A 84 -16.34 -5.22 -5.76
C THR A 84 -16.79 -6.62 -6.20
N SER A 85 -16.48 -7.66 -5.43
CA SER A 85 -16.85 -9.04 -5.75
C SER A 85 -18.34 -9.18 -6.07
N ASN A 86 -18.68 -10.03 -7.04
CA ASN A 86 -20.08 -10.38 -7.31
C ASN A 86 -20.73 -11.17 -6.16
N ASP A 87 -19.93 -11.89 -5.36
CA ASP A 87 -20.42 -12.63 -4.20
C ASP A 87 -20.54 -11.71 -2.96
N PRO A 88 -21.77 -11.48 -2.43
CA PRO A 88 -21.97 -10.66 -1.24
C PRO A 88 -21.30 -11.23 0.01
N LYS A 89 -21.05 -12.54 0.10
CA LYS A 89 -20.36 -13.15 1.24
C LYS A 89 -18.87 -12.77 1.22
N VAL A 90 -18.27 -12.72 0.04
CA VAL A 90 -16.88 -12.26 -0.12
C VAL A 90 -16.77 -10.78 0.28
N ARG A 91 -17.71 -9.94 -0.15
CA ARG A 91 -17.73 -8.53 0.25
C ARG A 91 -17.84 -8.35 1.77
N ALA A 92 -18.77 -9.09 2.40
CA ALA A 92 -18.95 -9.04 3.86
C ALA A 92 -17.69 -9.51 4.61
N TYR A 93 -17.03 -10.56 4.11
CA TYR A 93 -15.76 -11.04 4.68
C TYR A 93 -14.64 -10.01 4.50
N ALA A 94 -14.53 -9.39 3.34
CA ALA A 94 -13.56 -8.33 3.07
C ALA A 94 -13.73 -7.14 4.02
N LEU A 95 -14.98 -6.68 4.24
CA LEU A 95 -15.29 -5.62 5.20
C LEU A 95 -14.86 -6.01 6.62
N GLN A 96 -15.25 -7.20 7.09
CA GLN A 96 -14.89 -7.66 8.44
C GLN A 96 -13.37 -7.78 8.63
N LYS A 97 -12.66 -8.34 7.62
CA LYS A 97 -11.21 -8.47 7.65
C LYS A 97 -10.53 -7.10 7.73
N THR A 98 -11.02 -6.15 6.93
CA THR A 98 -10.49 -4.79 6.90
C THR A 98 -10.71 -4.05 8.22
N LEU A 99 -11.86 -4.17 8.87
CA LEU A 99 -12.09 -3.56 10.19
C LEU A 99 -11.05 -4.03 11.22
N ARG A 100 -10.79 -5.33 11.28
CA ARG A 100 -9.77 -5.90 12.19
C ARG A 100 -8.36 -5.39 11.85
N ALA A 101 -8.07 -5.22 10.57
CA ALA A 101 -6.79 -4.72 10.11
C ALA A 101 -6.62 -3.21 10.40
N ILE A 102 -7.69 -2.42 10.30
CA ILE A 102 -7.71 -1.01 10.72
C ILE A 102 -7.43 -0.92 12.23
N ASP A 103 -8.12 -1.71 13.06
CA ASP A 103 -7.91 -1.74 14.51
C ASP A 103 -6.45 -2.09 14.85
N LEU A 104 -5.88 -3.07 14.14
CA LEU A 104 -4.48 -3.46 14.30
C LEU A 104 -3.53 -2.32 13.91
N GLY A 105 -3.78 -1.63 12.80
CA GLY A 105 -3.01 -0.47 12.36
C GLY A 105 -3.03 0.66 13.40
N VAL A 106 -4.21 0.99 13.91
CA VAL A 106 -4.39 2.00 14.96
C VAL A 106 -3.70 1.60 16.26
N GLU A 107 -3.77 0.33 16.65
CA GLU A 107 -3.08 -0.20 17.84
C GLU A 107 -1.57 0.05 17.80
N PHE A 108 -0.96 0.00 16.62
CA PHE A 108 0.47 0.26 16.43
C PHE A 108 0.80 1.70 16.03
N GLY A 109 -0.19 2.59 15.96
CA GLY A 109 0.02 4.03 15.79
C GLY A 109 -0.04 4.53 14.36
N ALA A 110 -0.52 3.72 13.41
CA ALA A 110 -0.72 4.15 12.03
C ALA A 110 -1.64 5.38 11.96
N LYS A 111 -1.27 6.35 11.14
CA LYS A 111 -2.05 7.57 10.88
C LYS A 111 -2.65 7.57 9.48
N ILE A 112 -2.09 6.77 8.61
CA ILE A 112 -2.57 6.54 7.25
C ILE A 112 -2.91 5.06 7.09
N TYR A 113 -4.03 4.78 6.45
CA TYR A 113 -4.42 3.44 6.06
C TYR A 113 -4.57 3.37 4.55
N VAL A 114 -3.72 2.59 3.90
CA VAL A 114 -3.70 2.48 2.44
C VAL A 114 -4.65 1.38 1.97
N PHE A 115 -5.35 1.63 0.88
CA PHE A 115 -6.11 0.64 0.13
C PHE A 115 -5.53 0.49 -1.27
N TRP A 116 -4.90 -0.66 -1.51
CA TRP A 116 -4.54 -1.11 -2.85
C TRP A 116 -5.58 -2.10 -3.36
N GLY A 117 -6.25 -1.73 -4.45
CA GLY A 117 -7.34 -2.48 -5.03
C GLY A 117 -6.91 -3.49 -6.09
N GLY A 118 -5.83 -4.25 -5.89
CA GLY A 118 -5.25 -5.12 -6.91
C GLY A 118 -6.18 -6.19 -7.50
N ARG A 119 -7.24 -6.58 -6.80
CA ARG A 119 -8.27 -7.50 -7.30
C ARG A 119 -9.56 -6.79 -7.72
N GLU A 120 -9.68 -5.50 -7.50
CA GLU A 120 -10.87 -4.71 -7.81
C GLU A 120 -10.89 -4.33 -9.30
N GLY A 121 -11.25 -5.30 -10.14
CA GLY A 121 -11.22 -5.14 -11.59
C GLY A 121 -11.80 -6.33 -12.34
N THR A 122 -11.51 -6.43 -13.64
CA THR A 122 -11.98 -7.49 -14.52
C THR A 122 -10.92 -7.90 -15.54
N GLU A 123 -11.04 -9.08 -16.11
CA GLU A 123 -10.36 -9.51 -17.34
C GLU A 123 -11.24 -9.26 -18.59
N THR A 124 -12.55 -9.10 -18.40
CA THR A 124 -13.53 -8.84 -19.46
C THR A 124 -14.75 -8.13 -18.91
N ASP A 125 -15.24 -7.13 -19.60
CA ASP A 125 -16.39 -6.29 -19.19
C ASP A 125 -17.67 -7.09 -18.99
N SER A 126 -17.82 -8.23 -19.65
CA SER A 126 -18.99 -9.09 -19.49
C SER A 126 -19.08 -9.82 -18.14
N SER A 127 -18.00 -9.86 -17.37
CA SER A 127 -17.92 -10.63 -16.12
C SER A 127 -18.52 -9.90 -14.91
N LYS A 128 -18.63 -8.57 -14.97
CA LYS A 128 -19.05 -7.73 -13.84
C LYS A 128 -19.67 -6.42 -14.32
N SER A 129 -20.75 -5.99 -13.68
CA SER A 129 -21.25 -4.62 -13.86
C SER A 129 -20.27 -3.63 -13.26
N THR A 130 -19.62 -2.82 -14.10
CA THR A 130 -18.65 -1.79 -13.66
C THR A 130 -19.33 -0.72 -12.79
N VAL A 131 -20.57 -0.34 -13.11
CA VAL A 131 -21.35 0.63 -12.30
C VAL A 131 -21.55 0.10 -10.88
N ASP A 132 -22.02 -1.15 -10.75
CA ASP A 132 -22.25 -1.77 -9.44
C ASP A 132 -20.94 -1.94 -8.67
N ALA A 133 -19.86 -2.29 -9.37
CA ALA A 133 -18.54 -2.44 -8.74
C ALA A 133 -18.05 -1.12 -8.14
N ILE A 134 -18.16 -0.02 -8.88
CA ILE A 134 -17.78 1.32 -8.37
C ILE A 134 -18.68 1.75 -7.22
N GLN A 135 -19.98 1.48 -7.28
CA GLN A 135 -20.91 1.76 -6.18
C GLN A 135 -20.55 0.98 -4.92
N ARG A 136 -20.30 -0.33 -5.04
CA ARG A 136 -19.89 -1.19 -3.91
C ARG A 136 -18.58 -0.71 -3.28
N ASN A 137 -17.62 -0.28 -4.11
CA ASN A 137 -16.36 0.28 -3.61
C ASN A 137 -16.60 1.58 -2.83
N ARG A 138 -17.49 2.46 -3.33
CA ARG A 138 -17.89 3.69 -2.64
C ARG A 138 -18.56 3.40 -1.29
N GLU A 139 -19.48 2.45 -1.26
CA GLU A 139 -20.16 2.03 -0.03
C GLU A 139 -19.15 1.51 1.01
N ALA A 140 -18.16 0.72 0.56
CA ALA A 140 -17.11 0.22 1.45
C ALA A 140 -16.25 1.36 2.01
N MET A 141 -15.82 2.32 1.18
CA MET A 141 -15.01 3.45 1.65
C MET A 141 -15.79 4.35 2.62
N ASN A 142 -17.06 4.66 2.33
CA ASN A 142 -17.91 5.42 3.25
C ASN A 142 -18.05 4.68 4.60
N PHE A 143 -18.30 3.38 4.56
CA PHE A 143 -18.40 2.55 5.77
C PHE A 143 -17.11 2.59 6.62
N PHE A 144 -15.92 2.55 6.02
CA PHE A 144 -14.67 2.66 6.77
C PHE A 144 -14.45 4.06 7.34
N CYS A 145 -14.86 5.11 6.62
CA CYS A 145 -14.81 6.47 7.16
C CYS A 145 -15.72 6.62 8.39
N GLU A 146 -16.96 6.15 8.31
CA GLU A 146 -17.90 6.15 9.44
C GLU A 146 -17.35 5.34 10.61
N TYR A 147 -16.81 4.14 10.35
CA TYR A 147 -16.21 3.31 11.40
C TYR A 147 -15.06 4.03 12.12
N ALA A 148 -14.18 4.69 11.38
CA ALA A 148 -13.08 5.44 11.98
C ALA A 148 -13.56 6.63 12.82
N LEU A 149 -14.60 7.34 12.36
CA LEU A 149 -15.23 8.47 13.07
C LEU A 149 -15.91 8.00 14.36
N ASP A 150 -16.69 6.92 14.29
CA ASP A 150 -17.41 6.36 15.45
C ASP A 150 -16.46 5.89 16.55
N ASN A 151 -15.32 5.30 16.15
CA ASN A 151 -14.28 4.87 17.08
C ASN A 151 -13.31 6.00 17.47
N LYS A 152 -13.47 7.22 16.92
CA LYS A 152 -12.62 8.38 17.16
C LYS A 152 -11.15 8.10 16.83
N TYR A 153 -10.90 7.36 15.77
CA TYR A 153 -9.56 7.09 15.29
C TYR A 153 -8.98 8.33 14.61
N ASP A 154 -7.78 8.71 15.00
CA ASP A 154 -6.99 9.72 14.30
C ASP A 154 -6.29 9.06 13.09
N LEU A 155 -7.10 8.71 12.10
CA LEU A 155 -6.72 7.93 10.92
C LEU A 155 -7.30 8.58 9.67
N LYS A 156 -6.52 8.57 8.60
CA LYS A 156 -6.98 8.91 7.25
C LYS A 156 -6.71 7.75 6.30
N PHE A 157 -7.50 7.70 5.23
CA PHE A 157 -7.39 6.67 4.21
C PHE A 157 -6.68 7.21 2.97
N ALA A 158 -5.86 6.38 2.33
CA ALA A 158 -5.20 6.73 1.08
C ALA A 158 -5.44 5.62 0.05
N LEU A 159 -5.93 6.00 -1.12
CA LEU A 159 -6.23 5.07 -2.21
C LEU A 159 -5.05 4.99 -3.15
N GLU A 160 -4.63 3.76 -3.44
CA GLU A 160 -3.52 3.47 -4.34
C GLU A 160 -4.04 2.95 -5.67
N ALA A 161 -3.79 3.71 -6.72
CA ALA A 161 -4.20 3.38 -8.07
C ALA A 161 -3.20 2.44 -8.74
N LYS A 162 -3.73 1.49 -9.53
CA LYS A 162 -2.92 0.65 -10.43
C LYS A 162 -3.73 0.36 -11.69
N PRO A 163 -3.15 0.43 -12.91
CA PRO A 163 -3.94 0.26 -14.13
C PRO A 163 -4.34 -1.19 -14.40
N ASN A 164 -3.48 -2.13 -14.09
CA ASN A 164 -3.67 -3.57 -14.30
C ASN A 164 -2.77 -4.38 -13.37
N GLU A 165 -2.80 -5.72 -13.51
CA GLU A 165 -2.01 -6.66 -12.71
C GLU A 165 -2.32 -6.56 -11.20
N PRO A 166 -2.84 -7.67 -10.63
CA PRO A 166 -3.03 -9.01 -11.25
C PRO A 166 -4.29 -9.17 -12.11
N ARG A 167 -5.22 -8.21 -12.13
CA ARG A 167 -6.37 -8.20 -13.04
C ARG A 167 -5.97 -7.58 -14.38
N GLY A 168 -6.71 -7.93 -15.44
CA GLY A 168 -6.51 -7.34 -16.78
C GLY A 168 -6.69 -5.82 -16.76
N ASP A 169 -7.78 -5.35 -16.13
CA ASP A 169 -8.08 -3.95 -15.89
C ASP A 169 -8.53 -3.75 -14.43
N ILE A 170 -7.97 -2.77 -13.75
CA ILE A 170 -8.33 -2.41 -12.38
C ILE A 170 -9.15 -1.12 -12.39
N PHE A 171 -10.20 -1.06 -11.57
CA PHE A 171 -11.04 0.13 -11.43
C PHE A 171 -10.25 1.29 -10.82
N ASN A 172 -10.53 2.51 -11.28
CA ASN A 172 -9.81 3.72 -10.87
C ASN A 172 -8.28 3.61 -11.11
N PRO A 173 -7.84 3.41 -12.34
CA PRO A 173 -6.50 2.93 -12.68
C PRO A 173 -5.36 3.93 -12.49
N THR A 174 -5.65 5.21 -12.22
CA THR A 174 -4.63 6.26 -12.04
C THR A 174 -4.99 7.20 -10.89
N THR A 175 -4.01 7.97 -10.42
CA THR A 175 -4.20 9.01 -9.39
C THR A 175 -5.37 9.95 -9.72
N GLY A 176 -5.50 10.38 -10.97
CA GLY A 176 -6.60 11.25 -11.41
C GLY A 176 -7.98 10.59 -11.29
N HIS A 177 -8.10 9.30 -11.61
CA HIS A 177 -9.34 8.55 -11.41
C HIS A 177 -9.69 8.41 -9.93
N MET A 178 -8.69 8.14 -9.07
CA MET A 178 -8.91 8.10 -7.62
C MET A 178 -9.38 9.43 -7.06
N LEU A 179 -8.82 10.56 -7.51
CA LEU A 179 -9.29 11.90 -7.11
C LEU A 179 -10.76 12.12 -7.51
N GLY A 180 -11.14 11.71 -8.73
CA GLY A 180 -12.54 11.76 -9.18
C GLY A 180 -13.46 10.88 -8.33
N PHE A 181 -13.02 9.67 -7.98
CA PHE A 181 -13.77 8.77 -7.10
C PHE A 181 -13.91 9.33 -5.68
N ILE A 182 -12.85 9.87 -5.09
CA ILE A 182 -12.87 10.48 -3.75
C ILE A 182 -13.90 11.61 -3.67
N ALA A 183 -14.04 12.42 -4.72
CA ALA A 183 -15.02 13.52 -4.77
C ALA A 183 -16.49 13.03 -4.70
N THR A 184 -16.74 11.73 -4.85
CA THR A 184 -18.08 11.13 -4.75
C THR A 184 -18.37 10.46 -3.41
N LEU A 185 -17.42 10.50 -2.47
CA LEU A 185 -17.56 9.92 -1.12
C LEU A 185 -18.33 10.88 -0.19
N ASP A 186 -18.91 10.33 0.88
CA ASP A 186 -19.64 11.11 1.89
C ASP A 186 -18.67 11.88 2.81
N HIS A 187 -17.45 11.34 3.01
CA HIS A 187 -16.38 11.94 3.83
C HIS A 187 -15.10 12.13 3.01
N PRO A 188 -15.12 12.95 1.94
CA PRO A 188 -13.98 13.09 1.05
C PRO A 188 -12.74 13.70 1.76
N GLU A 189 -12.92 14.43 2.87
CA GLU A 189 -11.83 15.00 3.67
C GLU A 189 -11.01 13.96 4.42
N MET A 190 -11.57 12.77 4.63
CA MET A 190 -10.88 11.65 5.28
C MET A 190 -10.08 10.79 4.30
N VAL A 191 -10.30 10.97 2.99
CA VAL A 191 -9.72 10.10 1.96
C VAL A 191 -8.85 10.92 1.02
N GLY A 192 -7.64 10.46 0.80
CA GLY A 192 -6.68 10.98 -0.17
C GLY A 192 -6.14 9.87 -1.04
N VAL A 193 -5.02 10.13 -1.68
CA VAL A 193 -4.33 9.18 -2.56
C VAL A 193 -2.96 8.80 -2.05
N ASN A 194 -2.52 7.62 -2.44
CA ASN A 194 -1.18 7.08 -2.32
C ASN A 194 -0.65 6.80 -3.74
N PRO A 195 -0.13 7.80 -4.46
CA PRO A 195 0.46 7.56 -5.77
C PRO A 195 1.72 6.70 -5.66
N GLU A 196 1.88 5.76 -6.59
CA GLU A 196 3.08 4.95 -6.73
C GLU A 196 3.73 5.14 -8.09
N VAL A 197 5.07 5.27 -8.09
CA VAL A 197 5.85 5.55 -9.31
C VAL A 197 5.61 4.49 -10.38
N ALA A 198 5.70 3.20 -10.01
CA ALA A 198 5.55 2.10 -10.96
C ALA A 198 4.16 2.08 -11.59
N HIS A 199 3.12 2.26 -10.80
CA HIS A 199 1.73 2.19 -11.25
C HIS A 199 1.39 3.26 -12.28
N GLU A 200 1.79 4.51 -12.06
CA GLU A 200 1.57 5.58 -13.04
C GLU A 200 2.42 5.35 -14.32
N HIS A 201 3.64 4.83 -14.21
CA HIS A 201 4.46 4.48 -15.37
C HIS A 201 3.89 3.28 -16.16
N MET A 202 3.25 2.31 -15.49
CA MET A 202 2.52 1.23 -16.16
C MET A 202 1.36 1.77 -17.00
N ALA A 203 0.69 2.83 -16.55
CA ALA A 203 -0.33 3.56 -17.30
C ALA A 203 0.23 4.46 -18.43
N GLY A 204 1.55 4.55 -18.56
CA GLY A 204 2.22 5.42 -19.53
C GLY A 204 2.20 6.90 -19.16
N LEU A 205 1.99 7.23 -17.89
CA LEU A 205 1.83 8.60 -17.41
C LEU A 205 3.13 9.14 -16.77
N ASN A 206 3.18 10.46 -16.62
CA ASN A 206 4.21 11.14 -15.86
C ASN A 206 3.81 11.15 -14.37
N PHE A 207 4.56 10.44 -13.55
CA PHE A 207 4.27 10.30 -12.12
C PHE A 207 4.20 11.63 -11.38
N MET A 208 5.15 12.53 -11.64
CA MET A 208 5.19 13.82 -10.98
C MET A 208 3.94 14.68 -11.24
N HIS A 209 3.32 14.55 -12.44
CA HIS A 209 2.08 15.27 -12.74
C HIS A 209 0.91 14.77 -11.88
N GLY A 210 0.81 13.45 -11.65
CA GLY A 210 -0.19 12.87 -10.75
C GLY A 210 0.02 13.31 -9.31
N VAL A 211 1.27 13.29 -8.83
CA VAL A 211 1.62 13.77 -7.48
C VAL A 211 1.30 15.26 -7.30
N ALA A 212 1.66 16.09 -8.28
CA ALA A 212 1.37 17.53 -8.24
C ALA A 212 -0.14 17.82 -8.23
N GLN A 213 -0.94 17.07 -9.02
CA GLN A 213 -2.40 17.16 -8.99
C GLN A 213 -2.97 16.77 -7.62
N ALA A 214 -2.46 15.68 -7.03
CA ALA A 214 -2.88 15.24 -5.71
C ALA A 214 -2.53 16.27 -4.61
N TRP A 215 -1.36 16.87 -4.71
CA TRP A 215 -0.93 17.93 -3.78
C TRP A 215 -1.80 19.16 -3.89
N GLU A 216 -2.03 19.67 -5.10
CA GLU A 216 -2.86 20.85 -5.36
C GLU A 216 -4.31 20.66 -4.85
N ALA A 217 -4.85 19.44 -5.02
CA ALA A 217 -6.16 19.08 -4.48
C ALA A 217 -6.18 18.86 -2.95
N GLY A 218 -5.05 18.96 -2.25
CA GLY A 218 -4.94 18.68 -0.81
C GLY A 218 -5.19 17.22 -0.47
N LYS A 219 -4.89 16.29 -1.40
CA LYS A 219 -5.20 14.86 -1.30
C LYS A 219 -3.97 13.94 -1.32
N LEU A 220 -2.75 14.47 -1.33
CA LEU A 220 -1.53 13.66 -1.22
C LEU A 220 -1.32 13.25 0.24
N PHE A 221 -1.89 12.11 0.64
CA PHE A 221 -1.82 11.64 2.04
C PHE A 221 -0.65 10.69 2.28
N HIS A 222 -0.26 9.94 1.27
CA HIS A 222 0.88 9.03 1.30
C HIS A 222 1.56 9.03 -0.06
N ILE A 223 2.75 8.45 -0.18
CA ILE A 223 3.46 8.29 -1.44
C ILE A 223 4.33 7.04 -1.40
N ASP A 224 4.27 6.25 -2.49
CA ASP A 224 5.10 5.07 -2.68
C ASP A 224 6.15 5.30 -3.76
N LEU A 225 7.39 5.09 -3.34
CA LEU A 225 8.59 5.39 -4.12
C LEU A 225 9.27 4.09 -4.55
N ASN A 226 9.36 3.90 -5.84
CA ASN A 226 10.11 2.84 -6.50
C ASN A 226 10.60 3.32 -7.87
N ASP A 227 10.87 2.42 -8.80
CA ASP A 227 11.20 2.75 -10.19
C ASP A 227 10.68 1.67 -11.14
N GLN A 228 10.48 2.01 -12.41
CA GLN A 228 9.75 1.19 -13.35
C GLN A 228 10.19 1.45 -14.80
N TYR A 229 10.38 0.40 -15.58
CA TYR A 229 10.52 0.52 -17.04
C TYR A 229 9.14 0.58 -17.72
N PRO A 230 8.92 1.50 -18.67
CA PRO A 230 7.68 1.56 -19.43
C PRO A 230 7.36 0.23 -20.13
N GLY A 231 6.07 -0.11 -20.18
CA GLY A 231 5.59 -1.31 -20.87
C GLY A 231 6.02 -2.64 -20.25
N ARG A 232 6.30 -2.65 -18.97
CA ARG A 232 6.58 -3.86 -18.19
C ARG A 232 5.48 -4.09 -17.16
N TYR A 233 5.44 -5.34 -16.62
CA TYR A 233 4.73 -5.62 -15.37
C TYR A 233 5.33 -4.78 -14.24
N ASP A 234 4.64 -4.71 -13.14
CA ASP A 234 5.09 -4.01 -11.96
C ASP A 234 6.41 -4.60 -11.42
N GLN A 235 7.47 -3.82 -11.49
CA GLN A 235 8.82 -4.31 -11.21
C GLN A 235 9.31 -3.95 -9.82
N ASP A 236 8.74 -2.92 -9.19
CA ASP A 236 9.13 -2.42 -7.87
C ASP A 236 10.65 -2.25 -7.73
N LEU A 237 11.27 -1.64 -8.74
CA LEU A 237 12.71 -1.45 -8.76
C LEU A 237 13.13 -0.47 -7.66
N ARG A 238 14.39 -0.53 -7.26
CA ARG A 238 14.97 0.41 -6.32
C ARG A 238 14.78 1.85 -6.79
N PHE A 239 14.30 2.72 -5.91
CA PHE A 239 14.01 4.13 -6.22
C PHE A 239 15.20 4.81 -6.92
N GLY A 240 14.93 5.43 -8.06
CA GLY A 240 15.90 6.14 -8.89
C GLY A 240 16.94 5.25 -9.61
N SER A 241 16.76 3.92 -9.63
CA SER A 241 17.70 3.02 -10.28
C SER A 241 17.62 3.03 -11.81
N ARG A 242 16.45 3.36 -12.37
CA ARG A 242 16.25 3.49 -13.82
C ARG A 242 16.32 4.96 -14.26
N ASP A 243 15.65 5.87 -13.55
CA ASP A 243 15.57 7.28 -13.93
C ASP A 243 15.88 8.20 -12.74
N ILE A 244 17.18 8.42 -12.52
CA ILE A 244 17.65 9.29 -11.43
C ILE A 244 17.21 10.74 -11.60
N LYS A 245 16.97 11.22 -12.83
CA LYS A 245 16.53 12.59 -13.07
C LYS A 245 15.06 12.75 -12.67
N ALA A 246 14.20 11.78 -13.00
CA ALA A 246 12.81 11.78 -12.57
C ALA A 246 12.73 11.71 -11.03
N ALA A 247 13.54 10.84 -10.39
CA ALA A 247 13.64 10.77 -8.94
C ALA A 247 14.07 12.10 -8.31
N PHE A 248 15.10 12.75 -8.85
CA PHE A 248 15.57 14.06 -8.39
C PHE A 248 14.47 15.13 -8.46
N TYR A 249 13.78 15.24 -9.59
CA TYR A 249 12.73 16.24 -9.73
C TYR A 249 11.52 15.97 -8.83
N LEU A 250 11.19 14.71 -8.59
CA LEU A 250 10.16 14.32 -7.65
C LEU A 250 10.53 14.71 -6.21
N VAL A 251 11.74 14.36 -5.77
CA VAL A 251 12.23 14.73 -4.43
C VAL A 251 12.24 16.25 -4.28
N LYS A 252 12.82 16.95 -5.28
CA LYS A 252 12.82 18.42 -5.30
C LYS A 252 11.40 18.98 -5.15
N PHE A 253 10.43 18.44 -5.89
CA PHE A 253 9.04 18.89 -5.79
C PHE A 253 8.49 18.70 -4.38
N LEU A 254 8.65 17.49 -3.80
CA LEU A 254 8.13 17.18 -2.46
C LEU A 254 8.73 18.10 -1.38
N GLU A 255 10.03 18.40 -1.49
CA GLU A 255 10.71 19.31 -0.56
C GLU A 255 10.31 20.78 -0.79
N ASP A 256 10.23 21.23 -2.04
CA ASP A 256 9.83 22.62 -2.38
C ASP A 256 8.40 22.94 -1.90
N VAL A 257 7.45 21.98 -1.98
CA VAL A 257 6.07 22.16 -1.52
C VAL A 257 5.89 21.91 -0.03
N GLY A 258 6.94 21.42 0.67
CA GLY A 258 6.90 21.13 2.10
C GLY A 258 6.05 19.91 2.46
N TYR A 259 6.08 18.85 1.64
CA TYR A 259 5.40 17.61 1.97
C TYR A 259 5.94 17.00 3.24
N THR A 260 5.10 16.80 4.24
CA THR A 260 5.48 16.28 5.56
C THR A 260 5.06 14.83 5.83
N GLY A 261 4.37 14.19 4.87
CA GLY A 261 3.98 12.79 4.96
C GLY A 261 5.18 11.84 4.93
N SER A 262 4.95 10.57 5.23
CA SER A 262 5.99 9.54 5.12
C SER A 262 6.43 9.33 3.66
N ARG A 263 7.68 8.94 3.48
CA ARG A 263 8.28 8.54 2.20
C ARG A 263 8.46 7.02 2.28
N HIS A 264 7.53 6.31 1.75
CA HIS A 264 7.56 4.85 1.73
C HIS A 264 8.23 4.35 0.45
N PHE A 265 9.03 3.31 0.58
CA PHE A 265 9.64 2.63 -0.57
C PHE A 265 8.92 1.29 -0.76
N ASP A 266 7.88 1.29 -1.60
CA ASP A 266 7.27 0.06 -2.07
C ASP A 266 8.13 -0.51 -3.20
N ALA A 267 9.23 -1.15 -2.79
CA ALA A 267 10.26 -1.65 -3.67
C ALA A 267 10.80 -2.98 -3.17
N HIS A 268 11.09 -3.90 -4.09
CA HIS A 268 11.45 -5.28 -3.75
C HIS A 268 12.89 -5.63 -4.14
N ALA A 269 13.69 -6.04 -3.17
CA ALA A 269 15.01 -6.61 -3.44
C ALA A 269 14.89 -7.88 -4.31
N TYR A 270 15.81 -8.06 -5.24
CA TYR A 270 15.78 -9.17 -6.20
C TYR A 270 15.94 -10.54 -5.54
N ARG A 271 15.46 -11.58 -6.20
CA ARG A 271 15.58 -12.97 -5.73
C ARG A 271 17.03 -13.43 -5.61
N THR A 272 17.94 -12.85 -6.38
CA THR A 272 19.37 -13.13 -6.36
C THR A 272 20.08 -12.61 -5.10
N GLU A 273 19.45 -11.70 -4.37
CA GLU A 273 20.05 -11.08 -3.19
C GLU A 273 19.92 -11.96 -1.94
N ASP A 274 20.95 -11.98 -1.10
CA ASP A 274 20.88 -12.41 0.30
C ASP A 274 20.36 -11.28 1.20
N TYR A 275 20.37 -11.45 2.53
CA TYR A 275 19.90 -10.40 3.43
C TYR A 275 20.81 -9.18 3.49
N GLU A 276 22.10 -9.30 3.20
CA GLU A 276 22.97 -8.11 3.06
C GLU A 276 22.62 -7.32 1.80
N GLY A 277 22.36 -8.00 0.69
CA GLY A 277 21.84 -7.37 -0.52
C GLY A 277 20.47 -6.71 -0.31
N VAL A 278 19.58 -7.31 0.48
CA VAL A 278 18.29 -6.68 0.87
C VAL A 278 18.53 -5.38 1.66
N LYS A 279 19.46 -5.38 2.62
CA LYS A 279 19.82 -4.16 3.36
C LYS A 279 20.42 -3.09 2.45
N ASP A 280 21.28 -3.47 1.53
CA ASP A 280 21.91 -2.52 0.57
C ASP A 280 20.87 -1.97 -0.41
N PHE A 281 19.89 -2.77 -0.82
CA PHE A 281 18.76 -2.31 -1.60
C PHE A 281 17.96 -1.22 -0.85
N ALA A 282 17.60 -1.48 0.40
CA ALA A 282 16.88 -0.52 1.25
C ALA A 282 17.68 0.78 1.46
N ARG A 283 19.00 0.65 1.81
CA ARG A 283 19.89 1.80 1.92
C ARG A 283 20.00 2.57 0.60
N GLY A 284 19.97 1.86 -0.53
CA GLY A 284 20.01 2.45 -1.86
C GLY A 284 18.77 3.31 -2.18
N CYS A 285 17.57 2.87 -1.79
CA CYS A 285 16.35 3.66 -1.90
C CYS A 285 16.46 4.96 -1.09
N MET A 286 16.85 4.86 0.18
CA MET A 286 17.00 6.03 1.07
C MET A 286 18.07 7.00 0.57
N ARG A 287 19.24 6.52 0.14
CA ARG A 287 20.31 7.38 -0.40
C ARG A 287 19.91 8.13 -1.65
N THR A 288 19.04 7.55 -2.47
CA THR A 288 18.55 8.25 -3.67
C THR A 288 17.61 9.39 -3.29
N TYR A 289 16.88 9.26 -2.20
CA TYR A 289 16.00 10.33 -1.70
C TYR A 289 16.81 11.48 -1.08
N LEU A 290 17.84 11.16 -0.27
CA LEU A 290 18.69 12.13 0.43
C LEU A 290 19.68 12.85 -0.51
#